data_9b836d89f9805efd178ef4275e25b483
#
_entry.id   9b836d89f9805efd178ef4275e25b483
#
_cell.length_a   1.000
_cell.length_b   1.000
_cell.length_c   1.000
_cell.angle_alpha   90.00
_cell.angle_beta   90.00
_cell.angle_gamma   90.00
#
_symmetry.space_group_name_H-M   'P 1'
#
loop_
_entity.id
_entity.type
_entity.pdbx_description
1 polymer ?
#
loop_
_entity_poly.entity_id
_entity_poly.type
_entity_poly.pdbx_seq_one_letter_code
_entity_poly.pdbx_strand_id
1 'polypeptide(L)'
;MAAVIERGDRRLLIGQRKRNDTSPLKWEFPGGKVEPGETPEIALARELKEELGVKLQKCLPIGRTVHKYAATPEDLEILFYAVEIAESEITPRAFEQISWVLPKELGAYDFLAANSQLVAQLATGRIKPREILESADSGIVG
;
A
#
# COMPACT_ATOMS: atom_id res chain seq x y z
N MET A 1 -4.62 -6.55 -3.04
CA MET A 1 -3.43 -6.29 -2.19
C MET A 1 -2.93 -4.87 -2.37
N ALA A 2 -2.29 -4.36 -1.36
CA ALA A 2 -1.79 -2.99 -1.35
C ALA A 2 -0.41 -2.92 -0.72
N ALA A 3 0.41 -1.99 -1.21
CA ALA A 3 1.79 -1.81 -0.79
C ALA A 3 1.93 -0.60 0.13
N VAL A 4 2.52 -0.80 1.29
CA VAL A 4 2.90 0.28 2.19
C VAL A 4 4.41 0.47 2.06
N ILE A 5 4.80 1.53 1.38
CA ILE A 5 6.19 1.82 1.04
C ILE A 5 6.68 2.93 1.95
N GLU A 6 7.63 2.60 2.82
CA GLU A 6 8.23 3.56 3.75
C GLU A 6 9.62 3.94 3.26
N ARG A 7 9.84 5.24 3.12
CA ARG A 7 11.14 5.81 2.74
C ARG A 7 12.05 5.96 3.97
N GLY A 8 13.34 6.19 3.76
CA GLY A 8 14.30 6.30 4.85
C GLY A 8 14.02 7.42 5.85
N ASP A 9 13.28 8.45 5.45
CA ASP A 9 12.86 9.55 6.32
C ASP A 9 11.52 9.29 7.03
N ARG A 10 11.06 8.05 7.05
CA ARG A 10 9.81 7.56 7.65
C ARG A 10 8.54 7.98 6.93
N ARG A 11 8.63 8.61 5.78
CA ARG A 11 7.46 8.95 4.99
C ARG A 11 6.93 7.75 4.23
N LEU A 12 5.61 7.71 4.13
CA LEU A 12 4.86 6.66 3.44
C LEU A 12 4.32 7.20 2.14
N LEU A 13 4.37 6.36 1.10
CA LEU A 13 3.83 6.72 -0.22
C LEU A 13 2.33 6.47 -0.27
N ILE A 14 1.58 7.52 -0.58
CA ILE A 14 0.14 7.43 -0.81
C ILE A 14 -0.20 7.99 -2.18
N GLY A 15 -1.28 7.49 -2.77
CA GLY A 15 -1.76 7.93 -4.07
C GLY A 15 -3.20 8.39 -4.01
N GLN A 16 -3.52 9.42 -4.77
CA GLN A 16 -4.87 9.92 -4.90
C GLN A 16 -5.51 9.36 -6.17
N ARG A 17 -6.68 8.76 -6.01
CA ARG A 17 -7.45 8.21 -7.13
C ARG A 17 -7.86 9.32 -8.08
N LYS A 18 -7.88 9.01 -9.37
CA LYS A 18 -8.27 9.97 -10.40
C LYS A 18 -9.73 10.39 -10.25
N ARG A 19 -10.03 11.61 -10.69
CA ARG A 19 -11.37 12.18 -10.57
C ARG A 19 -12.44 11.48 -11.42
N ASN A 20 -12.02 10.71 -12.42
CA ASN A 20 -12.92 9.91 -13.25
C ASN A 20 -12.99 8.43 -12.86
N ASP A 21 -12.40 8.08 -11.73
CA ASP A 21 -12.40 6.73 -11.20
C ASP A 21 -13.57 6.50 -10.24
N THR A 22 -13.78 5.25 -9.80
CA THR A 22 -14.66 4.97 -8.67
C THR A 22 -14.05 5.53 -7.40
N SER A 23 -14.87 6.02 -6.47
CA SER A 23 -14.38 6.73 -5.27
C SER A 23 -13.37 7.81 -5.64
N PRO A 24 -13.77 8.80 -6.47
CA PRO A 24 -12.82 9.76 -7.02
C PRO A 24 -12.14 10.60 -5.94
N LEU A 25 -10.86 10.91 -6.19
CA LEU A 25 -10.02 11.76 -5.34
C LEU A 25 -9.79 11.26 -3.91
N LYS A 26 -10.22 10.05 -3.58
CA LYS A 26 -9.85 9.40 -2.32
C LYS A 26 -8.38 8.97 -2.38
N TRP A 27 -7.76 8.94 -1.22
CA TRP A 27 -6.37 8.47 -1.10
C TRP A 27 -6.33 6.98 -0.79
N GLU A 28 -5.27 6.33 -1.23
CA GLU A 28 -5.07 4.90 -1.02
C GLU A 28 -3.58 4.54 -1.08
N PHE A 29 -3.28 3.31 -0.67
CA PHE A 29 -1.96 2.74 -0.90
C PHE A 29 -1.93 2.08 -2.28
N PRO A 30 -0.81 2.17 -3.02
CA PRO A 30 -0.71 1.54 -4.34
C PRO A 30 -0.96 0.03 -4.28
N GLY A 31 -1.61 -0.50 -5.28
CA GLY A 31 -1.90 -1.92 -5.35
C GLY A 31 -3.01 -2.24 -6.34
N GLY A 32 -3.53 -3.43 -6.27
CA GLY A 32 -4.59 -3.85 -7.16
C GLY A 32 -5.04 -5.27 -6.89
N LYS A 33 -5.62 -5.89 -7.90
CA LYS A 33 -6.20 -7.24 -7.80
C LYS A 33 -5.18 -8.30 -8.16
N VAL A 34 -5.25 -9.43 -7.44
CA VAL A 34 -4.53 -10.64 -7.81
C VAL A 34 -5.28 -11.28 -8.98
N GLU A 35 -4.58 -11.51 -10.08
CA GLU A 35 -5.16 -12.15 -11.26
C GLU A 35 -5.01 -13.67 -11.19
N PRO A 36 -5.83 -14.43 -11.94
CA PRO A 36 -5.71 -15.90 -11.99
C PRO A 36 -4.29 -16.33 -12.32
N GLY A 37 -3.76 -17.28 -11.55
CA GLY A 37 -2.42 -17.81 -11.76
C GLY A 37 -1.30 -17.00 -11.09
N GLU A 38 -1.62 -15.85 -10.49
CA GLU A 38 -0.63 -15.05 -9.75
C GLU A 38 -0.68 -15.36 -8.26
N THR A 39 0.48 -15.31 -7.61
CA THR A 39 0.53 -15.17 -6.15
C THR A 39 0.29 -13.70 -5.80
N PRO A 40 -0.09 -13.36 -4.56
CA PRO A 40 -0.22 -11.96 -4.15
C PRO A 40 1.06 -11.15 -4.37
N GLU A 41 2.23 -11.74 -4.14
CA GLU A 41 3.52 -11.06 -4.31
C GLU A 41 3.84 -10.76 -5.77
N ILE A 42 3.52 -11.69 -6.67
CA ILE A 42 3.68 -11.48 -8.11
C ILE A 42 2.74 -10.38 -8.58
N ALA A 43 1.49 -10.42 -8.14
CA ALA A 43 0.51 -9.38 -8.45
C ALA A 43 0.96 -8.01 -7.95
N LEU A 44 1.51 -7.96 -6.73
CA LEU A 44 2.01 -6.72 -6.13
C LEU A 44 3.14 -6.12 -6.97
N ALA A 45 4.11 -6.95 -7.37
CA ALA A 45 5.22 -6.52 -8.23
C ALA A 45 4.72 -5.96 -9.57
N ARG A 46 3.74 -6.63 -10.18
CA ARG A 46 3.13 -6.21 -11.45
C ARG A 46 2.41 -4.88 -11.29
N GLU A 47 1.58 -4.74 -10.26
CA GLU A 47 0.81 -3.52 -10.02
C GLU A 47 1.71 -2.31 -9.75
N LEU A 48 2.77 -2.48 -8.97
CA LEU A 48 3.71 -1.39 -8.69
C LEU A 48 4.43 -0.93 -9.96
N LYS A 49 4.76 -1.85 -10.84
CA LYS A 49 5.37 -1.51 -12.12
C LYS A 49 4.39 -0.77 -13.02
N GLU A 50 3.15 -1.23 -13.08
CA GLU A 50 2.10 -0.60 -13.90
C GLU A 50 1.72 0.78 -13.37
N GLU A 51 1.51 0.92 -12.06
CA GLU A 51 0.99 2.14 -11.46
C GLU A 51 2.05 3.22 -11.24
N LEU A 52 3.26 2.82 -10.87
CA LEU A 52 4.32 3.73 -10.43
C LEU A 52 5.63 3.61 -11.23
N GLY A 53 5.75 2.59 -12.06
CA GLY A 53 6.97 2.35 -12.82
C GLY A 53 8.15 1.91 -11.96
N VAL A 54 7.91 1.32 -10.80
CA VAL A 54 8.96 0.91 -9.86
C VAL A 54 9.06 -0.60 -9.75
N LYS A 55 10.24 -1.07 -9.33
CA LYS A 55 10.52 -2.50 -9.13
C LYS A 55 10.45 -2.86 -7.66
N LEU A 56 9.68 -3.89 -7.35
CA LEU A 56 9.59 -4.46 -6.02
C LEU A 56 10.90 -5.19 -5.68
N GLN A 57 11.49 -4.88 -4.53
CA GLN A 57 12.68 -5.60 -4.02
C GLN A 57 12.37 -6.56 -2.90
N LYS A 58 11.57 -6.12 -1.92
CA LYS A 58 11.17 -6.94 -0.77
C LYS A 58 9.73 -6.64 -0.42
N CYS A 59 9.02 -7.64 0.08
CA CYS A 59 7.71 -7.45 0.68
C CYS A 59 7.46 -8.48 1.78
N LEU A 60 6.69 -8.06 2.79
CA LEU A 60 6.21 -8.94 3.86
C LEU A 60 4.78 -8.53 4.21
N PRO A 61 3.90 -9.50 4.45
CA PRO A 61 2.54 -9.18 4.87
C PRO A 61 2.52 -8.49 6.23
N ILE A 62 1.73 -7.43 6.35
CA ILE A 62 1.62 -6.66 7.60
C ILE A 62 0.19 -6.53 8.09
N GLY A 63 -0.79 -6.91 7.29
CA GLY A 63 -2.18 -6.82 7.71
C GLY A 63 -3.13 -7.31 6.64
N ARG A 64 -4.37 -7.49 7.09
CA ARG A 64 -5.46 -7.95 6.24
C ARG A 64 -6.73 -7.25 6.70
N THR A 65 -7.52 -6.80 5.77
CA THR A 65 -8.84 -6.26 6.07
C THR A 65 -9.88 -6.88 5.17
N VAL A 66 -11.10 -6.99 5.70
CA VAL A 66 -12.26 -7.40 4.92
C VAL A 66 -13.27 -6.27 5.00
N HIS A 67 -13.68 -5.75 3.88
CA HIS A 67 -14.60 -4.63 3.79
C HIS A 67 -15.84 -5.02 2.99
N LYS A 68 -17.01 -4.79 3.57
CA LYS A 68 -18.30 -5.05 2.91
C LYS A 68 -18.82 -3.79 2.26
N TYR A 69 -19.09 -3.89 0.97
CA TYR A 69 -19.79 -2.82 0.25
C TYR A 69 -21.26 -3.18 0.11
N ALA A 70 -22.14 -2.26 0.43
CA ALA A 70 -23.58 -2.48 0.35
C ALA A 70 -24.08 -2.83 -1.06
N ALA A 71 -23.34 -2.41 -2.08
CA ALA A 71 -23.71 -2.60 -3.49
C ALA A 71 -23.29 -3.96 -4.07
N THR A 72 -22.47 -4.75 -3.35
CA THR A 72 -21.98 -6.04 -3.84
C THR A 72 -22.22 -7.12 -2.80
N PRO A 73 -22.59 -8.34 -3.25
CA PRO A 73 -22.78 -9.46 -2.32
C PRO A 73 -21.46 -10.03 -1.78
N GLU A 74 -20.34 -9.67 -2.38
CA GLU A 74 -19.02 -10.21 -2.02
C GLU A 74 -18.25 -9.24 -1.15
N ASP A 75 -17.51 -9.78 -0.16
CA ASP A 75 -16.61 -9.01 0.67
C ASP A 75 -15.34 -8.69 -0.12
N LEU A 76 -14.81 -7.49 0.06
CA LEU A 76 -13.50 -7.13 -0.46
C LEU A 76 -12.45 -7.48 0.60
N GLU A 77 -11.54 -8.38 0.24
CA GLU A 77 -10.38 -8.68 1.07
C GLU A 77 -9.15 -7.94 0.54
N ILE A 78 -8.48 -7.22 1.41
CA ILE A 78 -7.23 -6.54 1.07
C ILE A 78 -6.12 -7.08 1.95
N LEU A 79 -5.05 -7.55 1.30
CA LEU A 79 -3.81 -7.93 1.96
C LEU A 79 -2.85 -6.75 1.85
N PHE A 80 -2.32 -6.30 2.97
CA PHE A 80 -1.36 -5.21 3.02
C PHE A 80 0.05 -5.75 3.22
N TYR A 81 0.99 -5.18 2.49
CA TYR A 81 2.40 -5.58 2.53
C TYR A 81 3.29 -4.39 2.87
N ALA A 82 4.27 -4.61 3.75
CA ALA A 82 5.41 -3.71 3.84
C ALA A 82 6.26 -3.95 2.61
N VAL A 83 6.65 -2.88 1.92
CA VAL A 83 7.33 -2.98 0.62
C VAL A 83 8.57 -2.10 0.59
N GLU A 84 9.67 -2.67 0.06
CA GLU A 84 10.86 -1.94 -0.33
C GLU A 84 10.94 -1.95 -1.86
N ILE A 85 11.14 -0.78 -2.44
CA ILE A 85 11.29 -0.64 -3.89
C ILE A 85 12.72 -0.27 -4.24
N ALA A 86 13.15 -0.61 -5.47
CA ALA A 86 14.43 -0.19 -5.99
C ALA A 86 14.45 1.34 -6.14
N GLU A 87 15.62 1.94 -5.91
CA GLU A 87 15.79 3.37 -6.16
C GLU A 87 15.53 3.67 -7.63
N SER A 88 14.52 4.52 -7.89
CA SER A 88 14.15 4.91 -9.24
C SER A 88 13.19 6.09 -9.15
N GLU A 89 13.00 6.77 -10.26
CA GLU A 89 11.96 7.78 -10.36
C GLU A 89 10.60 7.12 -10.33
N ILE A 90 9.69 7.68 -9.53
CA ILE A 90 8.31 7.24 -9.47
C ILE A 90 7.49 8.02 -10.48
N THR A 91 6.80 7.30 -11.36
CA THR A 91 5.90 7.90 -12.33
C THR A 91 4.47 7.57 -11.92
N PRO A 92 3.67 8.55 -11.45
CA PRO A 92 2.33 8.28 -10.92
C PRO A 92 1.29 8.06 -12.02
N ARG A 93 1.42 6.97 -12.77
CA ARG A 93 0.61 6.69 -13.96
C ARG A 93 -0.86 6.47 -13.64
N ALA A 94 -1.15 5.86 -12.50
CA ALA A 94 -2.51 5.46 -12.13
C ALA A 94 -3.20 6.45 -11.18
N PHE A 95 -2.52 7.52 -10.79
CA PHE A 95 -3.00 8.45 -9.77
C PHE A 95 -3.13 9.88 -10.28
N GLU A 96 -4.04 10.64 -9.68
CA GLU A 96 -4.12 12.08 -9.89
C GLU A 96 -2.84 12.74 -9.40
N GLN A 97 -2.37 12.30 -8.22
CA GLN A 97 -1.09 12.69 -7.64
C GLN A 97 -0.65 11.66 -6.61
N ILE A 98 0.63 11.71 -6.26
CA ILE A 98 1.19 10.91 -5.16
C ILE A 98 1.80 11.86 -4.14
N SER A 99 1.95 11.38 -2.91
CA SER A 99 2.58 12.15 -1.85
C SER A 99 3.35 11.23 -0.90
N TRP A 100 4.44 11.75 -0.36
CA TRP A 100 5.18 11.10 0.72
C TRP A 100 4.82 11.81 2.01
N VAL A 101 4.19 11.10 2.95
CA VAL A 101 3.63 11.69 4.17
C VAL A 101 4.14 10.98 5.41
N LEU A 102 4.34 11.72 6.50
CA LEU A 102 4.68 11.12 7.78
C LEU A 102 3.47 10.34 8.31
N PRO A 103 3.70 9.23 9.03
CA PRO A 103 2.61 8.44 9.58
C PRO A 103 1.59 9.26 10.37
N LYS A 104 2.04 10.19 11.18
CA LYS A 104 1.17 11.07 11.98
C LYS A 104 0.30 12.01 11.14
N GLU A 105 0.65 12.21 9.88
CA GLU A 105 -0.08 13.09 8.97
C GLU A 105 -1.18 12.38 8.18
N LEU A 106 -1.24 11.05 8.25
CA LEU A 106 -2.20 10.25 7.48
C LEU A 106 -3.65 10.64 7.74
N GLY A 107 -3.97 11.04 8.96
CA GLY A 107 -5.32 11.45 9.31
C GLY A 107 -5.83 12.69 8.60
N ALA A 108 -4.94 13.48 7.99
CA ALA A 108 -5.32 14.66 7.22
C ALA A 108 -5.80 14.33 5.80
N TYR A 109 -5.68 13.08 5.38
CA TYR A 109 -6.04 12.64 4.03
C TYR A 109 -7.32 11.83 4.04
N ASP A 110 -8.14 12.02 3.02
CA ASP A 110 -9.43 11.33 2.88
C ASP A 110 -9.22 9.97 2.22
N PHE A 111 -8.89 8.96 3.04
CA PHE A 111 -8.62 7.61 2.58
C PHE A 111 -9.90 6.83 2.25
N LEU A 112 -9.76 5.86 1.33
CA LEU A 112 -10.78 4.83 1.15
C LEU A 112 -11.09 4.17 2.48
N ALA A 113 -12.37 3.91 2.74
CA ALA A 113 -12.82 3.31 4.00
C ALA A 113 -12.13 1.97 4.32
N ALA A 114 -11.84 1.17 3.30
CA ALA A 114 -11.17 -0.11 3.47
C ALA A 114 -9.74 0.00 4.01
N ASN A 115 -9.14 1.19 3.97
CA ASN A 115 -7.79 1.45 4.47
C ASN A 115 -7.77 2.00 5.90
N SER A 116 -8.93 2.35 6.45
CA SER A 116 -9.01 3.12 7.70
C SER A 116 -8.34 2.44 8.90
N GLN A 117 -8.49 1.13 9.05
CA GLN A 117 -7.88 0.40 10.15
C GLN A 117 -6.34 0.43 10.07
N LEU A 118 -5.81 0.17 8.88
CA LEU A 118 -4.36 0.21 8.66
C LEU A 118 -3.82 1.63 8.85
N VAL A 119 -4.51 2.64 8.34
CA VAL A 119 -4.13 4.04 8.52
C VAL A 119 -3.97 4.38 10.01
N ALA A 120 -4.92 3.95 10.84
CA ALA A 120 -4.84 4.17 12.28
C ALA A 120 -3.64 3.46 12.91
N GLN A 121 -3.36 2.24 12.49
CA GLN A 121 -2.22 1.46 13.00
C GLN A 121 -0.87 2.07 12.59
N LEU A 122 -0.79 2.59 11.38
CA LEU A 122 0.42 3.29 10.89
C LEU A 122 0.60 4.63 11.61
N ALA A 123 -0.48 5.39 11.76
CA ALA A 123 -0.45 6.72 12.37
C ALA A 123 -0.01 6.69 13.83
N THR A 124 -0.37 5.63 14.57
CA THR A 124 -0.01 5.45 15.98
C THR A 124 1.33 4.76 16.19
N GLY A 125 1.98 4.34 15.11
CA GLY A 125 3.26 3.62 15.19
C GLY A 125 3.14 2.16 15.61
N ARG A 126 1.93 1.59 15.63
CA ARG A 126 1.69 0.17 15.89
C ARG A 126 2.32 -0.72 14.84
N ILE A 127 2.28 -0.26 13.59
CA ILE A 127 2.89 -0.93 12.46
C ILE A 127 3.92 0.01 11.87
N LYS A 128 5.17 -0.47 11.78
CA LYS A 128 6.30 0.24 11.20
C LYS A 128 6.87 -0.60 10.07
N PRO A 129 6.46 -0.37 8.84
CA PRO A 129 6.76 -1.26 7.71
C PRO A 129 8.25 -1.51 7.49
N ARG A 130 9.07 -0.46 7.53
CA ARG A 130 10.50 -0.60 7.31
C ARG A 130 11.19 -1.41 8.40
N GLU A 131 10.79 -1.25 9.66
CA GLU A 131 11.32 -2.05 10.75
C GLU A 131 10.96 -3.53 10.58
N ILE A 132 9.76 -3.82 10.10
CA ILE A 132 9.32 -5.19 9.83
C ILE A 132 10.24 -5.84 8.78
N LEU A 133 10.52 -5.13 7.70
CA LEU A 133 11.41 -5.61 6.65
C LEU A 133 12.83 -5.82 7.14
N GLU A 134 13.36 -4.89 7.93
CA GLU A 134 14.70 -4.97 8.51
C GLU A 134 14.82 -6.09 9.52
N SER A 135 13.81 -6.28 10.37
CA SER A 135 13.78 -7.36 11.36
C SER A 135 13.75 -8.73 10.72
N ALA A 136 13.07 -8.89 9.59
CA ALA A 136 13.05 -10.14 8.85
C ALA A 136 14.43 -10.51 8.33
N ASP A 137 15.20 -9.52 7.84
CA ASP A 137 16.57 -9.76 7.36
C ASP A 137 17.50 -10.18 8.49
N SER A 138 17.37 -9.59 9.68
CA SER A 138 18.21 -9.93 10.84
C SER A 138 17.68 -11.12 11.62
N GLY A 139 16.40 -11.43 11.54
CA GLY A 139 15.77 -12.53 12.27
C GLY A 139 16.06 -13.91 11.72
N ILE A 140 16.66 -14.01 10.56
CA ILE A 140 16.99 -15.29 9.90
C ILE A 140 18.15 -16.01 10.59
N VAL A 141 18.78 -15.35 11.53
CA VAL A 141 19.96 -15.88 12.21
C VAL A 141 19.61 -16.89 13.29
N GLY A 142 18.34 -17.02 13.57
CA GLY A 142 17.91 -17.98 14.59
C GLY A 142 17.85 -19.39 14.11
#